data_171d7b2b0ecf2f348a2c4b7502582d3a
#
_entry.id   171d7b2b0ecf2f348a2c4b7502582d3a
#
_cell.length_a   1.000
_cell.length_b   1.000
_cell.length_c   1.000
_cell.angle_alpha   90.00
_cell.angle_beta   90.00
_cell.angle_gamma   90.00
#
_symmetry.space_group_name_H-M   'P 1'
#
loop_
_entity.id
_entity.type
_entity.pdbx_description
1 polymer ?
#
loop_
_entity_poly.entity_id
_entity_poly.type
_entity_poly.pdbx_seq_one_letter_code
_entity_poly.pdbx_strand_id
1 'polypeptide(L)'
;MYLLDTNVISETRKPRPNPAVLDWIRSTDRNAMFLAAVSLGELQKGVEITRRQDIAKAEEIAGWIDRVASAFEILPADESVFREWARLMKGRSNPKWEDGLIAATARVHRLVVVTRNIKDFEEFPVQRFNPFPIGTGEQD
;
A
#
# COMPACT_ATOMS: atom_id res chain seq x y z
N MET A 1 -14.52 -1.59 -3.89
CA MET A 1 -13.59 -2.08 -2.88
C MET A 1 -12.19 -1.52 -3.13
N TYR A 2 -11.30 -1.59 -2.16
CA TYR A 2 -10.12 -0.75 -2.11
C TYR A 2 -8.86 -1.54 -1.81
N LEU A 3 -7.78 -1.23 -2.53
CA LEU A 3 -6.44 -1.76 -2.23
C LEU A 3 -5.62 -0.60 -1.67
N LEU A 4 -5.24 -0.70 -0.40
CA LEU A 4 -4.52 0.37 0.29
C LEU A 4 -3.03 0.27 -0.01
N ASP A 5 -2.47 1.37 -0.53
CA ASP A 5 -1.02 1.46 -0.72
C ASP A 5 -0.31 1.56 0.63
N THR A 6 0.96 1.22 0.64
CA THR A 6 1.79 1.19 1.84
C THR A 6 1.73 2.51 2.63
N ASN A 7 1.76 3.65 1.93
CA ASN A 7 1.76 4.96 2.59
C ASN A 7 0.46 5.24 3.35
N VAL A 8 -0.65 4.64 2.94
CA VAL A 8 -1.94 4.83 3.62
C VAL A 8 -1.99 4.02 4.90
N ILE A 9 -1.61 2.74 4.84
CA ILE A 9 -1.63 1.91 6.05
C ILE A 9 -0.55 2.35 7.05
N SER A 10 0.60 2.81 6.55
CA SER A 10 1.68 3.30 7.42
C SER A 10 1.30 4.56 8.18
N GLU A 11 0.36 5.34 7.66
CA GLU A 11 -0.10 6.54 8.34
C GLU A 11 -0.70 6.19 9.71
N THR A 12 -1.34 5.03 9.82
CA THR A 12 -2.03 4.63 11.05
C THR A 12 -1.10 4.40 12.24
N ARG A 13 0.20 4.17 12.01
CA ARG A 13 1.13 3.95 13.11
C ARG A 13 1.94 5.18 13.50
N LYS A 14 1.76 6.30 12.81
CA LYS A 14 2.45 7.53 13.18
C LYS A 14 1.95 8.05 14.52
N PRO A 15 2.79 8.75 15.30
CA PRO A 15 2.34 9.36 16.57
C PRO A 15 1.19 10.33 16.38
N ARG A 16 1.18 11.06 15.24
CA ARG A 16 0.12 12.03 14.91
C ARG A 16 -0.41 11.72 13.53
N PRO A 17 -1.21 10.65 13.40
CA PRO A 17 -1.72 10.29 12.07
C PRO A 17 -2.69 11.35 11.56
N ASN A 18 -2.76 11.48 10.24
CA ASN A 18 -3.66 12.42 9.60
C ASN A 18 -5.11 12.04 9.89
N PRO A 19 -5.91 12.96 10.51
CA PRO A 19 -7.28 12.63 10.89
C PRO A 19 -8.18 12.22 9.73
N ALA A 20 -8.00 12.82 8.55
CA ALA A 20 -8.84 12.49 7.40
C ALA A 20 -8.60 11.06 6.93
N VAL A 21 -7.35 10.60 6.98
CA VAL A 21 -7.01 9.22 6.61
C VAL A 21 -7.60 8.24 7.62
N LEU A 22 -7.46 8.54 8.91
CA LEU A 22 -8.06 7.69 9.95
C LEU A 22 -9.57 7.61 9.82
N ASP A 23 -10.21 8.76 9.59
CA ASP A 23 -11.66 8.81 9.43
C ASP A 23 -12.11 7.98 8.25
N TRP A 24 -11.39 8.08 7.12
CA TRP A 24 -11.73 7.30 5.94
C TRP A 24 -11.61 5.79 6.22
N ILE A 25 -10.52 5.38 6.87
CA ILE A 25 -10.33 3.95 7.19
C ILE A 25 -11.41 3.46 8.16
N ARG A 26 -11.72 4.25 9.21
CA ARG A 26 -12.71 3.87 10.20
C ARG A 26 -14.12 3.80 9.65
N SER A 27 -14.43 4.67 8.68
CA SER A 27 -15.77 4.72 8.09
C SER A 27 -15.95 3.74 6.92
N THR A 28 -14.88 3.08 6.50
CA THR A 28 -14.94 2.12 5.41
C THR A 28 -15.03 0.70 5.97
N ASP A 29 -15.91 -0.12 5.38
CA ASP A 29 -16.06 -1.51 5.80
C ASP A 29 -14.72 -2.24 5.71
N ARG A 30 -14.33 -2.91 6.79
CA ARG A 30 -13.07 -3.67 6.81
C ARG A 30 -13.02 -4.68 5.68
N ASN A 31 -14.16 -5.30 5.35
CA ASN A 31 -14.22 -6.30 4.29
C ASN A 31 -14.10 -5.70 2.89
N ALA A 32 -14.13 -4.39 2.78
CA ALA A 32 -13.96 -3.70 1.50
C ALA A 32 -12.52 -3.20 1.31
N MET A 33 -11.63 -3.45 2.26
CA MET A 33 -10.24 -2.98 2.23
C MET A 33 -9.28 -4.15 2.20
N PHE A 34 -8.31 -4.08 1.31
CA PHE A 34 -7.32 -5.14 1.07
C PHE A 34 -5.92 -4.55 1.03
N LEU A 35 -4.92 -5.38 1.29
CA LEU A 35 -3.51 -5.04 1.10
C LEU A 35 -2.89 -6.03 0.12
N ALA A 36 -1.94 -5.56 -0.67
CA ALA A 36 -1.18 -6.43 -1.55
C ALA A 36 0.00 -7.06 -0.79
N ALA A 37 0.35 -8.30 -1.15
CA ALA A 37 1.48 -8.97 -0.53
C ALA A 37 2.77 -8.16 -0.68
N VAL A 38 2.97 -7.47 -1.81
CA VAL A 38 4.17 -6.65 -2.02
C VAL A 38 4.26 -5.53 -0.98
N SER A 39 3.14 -4.98 -0.54
CA SER A 39 3.14 -3.93 0.50
C SER A 39 3.66 -4.47 1.83
N LEU A 40 3.29 -5.69 2.18
CA LEU A 40 3.82 -6.33 3.39
C LEU A 40 5.34 -6.53 3.27
N GLY A 41 5.81 -6.86 2.07
CA GLY A 41 7.24 -6.98 1.80
C GLY A 41 7.97 -5.66 1.99
N GLU A 42 7.39 -4.55 1.51
CA GLU A 42 7.97 -3.22 1.70
C GLU A 42 8.06 -2.86 3.20
N LEU A 43 7.01 -3.14 3.94
CA LEU A 43 6.99 -2.89 5.38
C LEU A 43 8.04 -3.74 6.10
N GLN A 44 8.16 -5.02 5.74
CA GLN A 44 9.15 -5.91 6.34
C GLN A 44 10.57 -5.45 6.03
N LYS A 45 10.81 -4.98 4.81
CA LYS A 45 12.11 -4.42 4.43
C LYS A 45 12.47 -3.26 5.35
N GLY A 46 11.51 -2.39 5.67
CA GLY A 46 11.72 -1.29 6.60
C GLY A 46 12.11 -1.79 8.00
N VAL A 47 11.52 -2.88 8.47
CA VAL A 47 11.87 -3.50 9.74
C VAL A 47 13.33 -3.95 9.74
N GLU A 48 13.75 -4.65 8.67
CA GLU A 48 15.10 -5.18 8.61
C GLU A 48 16.15 -4.06 8.54
N ILE A 49 15.84 -2.96 7.86
CA ILE A 49 16.72 -1.79 7.83
C ILE A 49 16.82 -1.19 9.24
N THR A 50 15.69 -1.02 9.92
CA THR A 50 15.64 -0.45 11.27
C THR A 50 16.40 -1.34 12.26
N ARG A 51 16.34 -2.67 12.09
CA ARG A 51 16.98 -3.62 13.00
C ARG A 51 18.48 -3.43 13.09
N ARG A 52 19.08 -2.90 12.04
CA ARG A 52 20.53 -2.65 12.04
C ARG A 52 20.95 -1.54 13.02
N GLN A 53 20.02 -0.67 13.38
CA GLN A 53 20.31 0.49 14.23
C GLN A 53 19.58 0.44 15.56
N ASP A 54 18.38 -0.14 15.58
CA ASP A 54 17.50 -0.12 16.76
C ASP A 54 16.64 -1.38 16.77
N ILE A 55 17.10 -2.39 17.50
CA ILE A 55 16.43 -3.68 17.57
C ILE A 55 15.05 -3.53 18.22
N ALA A 56 14.96 -2.74 19.30
CA ALA A 56 13.67 -2.55 19.99
C ALA A 56 12.64 -1.89 19.07
N LYS A 57 13.06 -0.89 18.31
CA LYS A 57 12.16 -0.21 17.37
C LYS A 57 11.71 -1.16 16.26
N ALA A 58 12.65 -1.97 15.76
CA ALA A 58 12.34 -2.96 14.72
C ALA A 58 11.29 -3.95 15.23
N GLU A 59 11.42 -4.43 16.47
CA GLU A 59 10.44 -5.37 17.04
C GLU A 59 9.07 -4.72 17.23
N GLU A 60 9.04 -3.45 17.61
CA GLU A 60 7.79 -2.71 17.71
C GLU A 60 7.08 -2.64 16.36
N ILE A 61 7.81 -2.30 15.31
CA ILE A 61 7.25 -2.20 13.96
C ILE A 61 6.80 -3.58 13.46
N ALA A 62 7.62 -4.62 13.70
CA ALA A 62 7.28 -5.98 13.32
C ALA A 62 5.97 -6.43 13.96
N GLY A 63 5.76 -6.10 15.24
CA GLY A 63 4.52 -6.41 15.93
C GLY A 63 3.32 -5.70 15.31
N TRP A 64 3.50 -4.44 14.89
CA TRP A 64 2.45 -3.71 14.20
C TRP A 64 2.12 -4.35 12.84
N ILE A 65 3.15 -4.80 12.09
CA ILE A 65 2.92 -5.49 10.81
C ILE A 65 2.10 -6.77 11.04
N ASP A 66 2.41 -7.54 12.07
CA ASP A 66 1.65 -8.74 12.39
C ASP A 66 0.19 -8.43 12.66
N ARG A 67 -0.09 -7.33 13.37
CA ARG A 67 -1.46 -6.91 13.63
C ARG A 67 -2.18 -6.49 12.34
N VAL A 68 -1.48 -5.78 11.46
CA VAL A 68 -2.04 -5.39 10.16
C VAL A 68 -2.35 -6.63 9.32
N ALA A 69 -1.43 -7.57 9.25
CA ALA A 69 -1.63 -8.79 8.47
C ALA A 69 -2.80 -9.63 8.98
N SER A 70 -3.09 -9.56 10.28
CA SER A 70 -4.24 -10.26 10.88
C SER A 70 -5.54 -9.50 10.67
N ALA A 71 -5.47 -8.18 10.54
CA ALA A 71 -6.66 -7.33 10.47
C ALA A 71 -7.21 -7.15 9.05
N PHE A 72 -6.37 -7.23 8.05
CA PHE A 72 -6.76 -7.04 6.65
C PHE A 72 -6.56 -8.31 5.86
N GLU A 73 -7.35 -8.47 4.79
CA GLU A 73 -7.09 -9.55 3.85
C GLU A 73 -5.91 -9.16 2.97
N ILE A 74 -4.93 -10.05 2.86
CA ILE A 74 -3.72 -9.83 2.07
C ILE A 74 -3.88 -10.59 0.76
N LEU A 75 -3.81 -9.88 -0.36
CA LEU A 75 -3.93 -10.47 -1.68
C LEU A 75 -2.55 -10.93 -2.17
N PRO A 76 -2.40 -12.19 -2.55
CA PRO A 76 -1.09 -12.73 -2.93
C PRO A 76 -0.64 -12.19 -4.30
N ALA A 77 0.67 -12.12 -4.49
CA ALA A 77 1.26 -11.87 -5.79
C ALA A 77 1.40 -13.22 -6.52
N ASP A 78 0.27 -13.72 -6.99
CA ASP A 78 0.20 -15.02 -7.63
C ASP A 78 0.44 -14.94 -9.14
N GLU A 79 0.18 -16.02 -9.84
CA GLU A 79 0.40 -16.09 -11.28
C GLU A 79 -0.39 -15.02 -12.03
N SER A 80 -1.67 -14.86 -11.69
CA SER A 80 -2.53 -13.87 -12.36
C SER A 80 -2.01 -12.46 -12.18
N VAL A 81 -1.57 -12.13 -10.97
CA VAL A 81 -1.02 -10.80 -10.66
C VAL A 81 0.28 -10.58 -11.43
N PHE A 82 1.19 -11.56 -11.44
CA PHE A 82 2.46 -11.38 -12.15
C PHE A 82 2.28 -11.31 -13.66
N ARG A 83 1.32 -12.03 -14.22
CA ARG A 83 1.07 -11.92 -15.65
C ARG A 83 0.51 -10.53 -16.01
N GLU A 84 -0.38 -10.01 -15.17
CA GLU A 84 -0.88 -8.66 -15.38
C GLU A 84 0.24 -7.62 -15.18
N TRP A 85 1.08 -7.83 -14.15
CA TRP A 85 2.24 -6.96 -13.91
C TRP A 85 3.14 -6.89 -15.14
N ALA A 86 3.41 -8.02 -15.76
CA ALA A 86 4.25 -8.06 -16.97
C ALA A 86 3.64 -7.24 -18.10
N ARG A 87 2.31 -7.32 -18.26
CA ARG A 87 1.61 -6.52 -19.28
C ARG A 87 1.70 -5.02 -18.97
N LEU A 88 1.53 -4.65 -17.70
CA LEU A 88 1.56 -3.24 -17.29
C LEU A 88 2.97 -2.65 -17.37
N MET A 89 3.98 -3.46 -17.11
CA MET A 89 5.37 -2.98 -17.06
C MET A 89 6.04 -2.90 -18.42
N LYS A 90 5.38 -3.36 -19.46
CA LYS A 90 5.96 -3.30 -20.82
C LYS A 90 6.36 -1.87 -21.17
N GLY A 91 7.63 -1.67 -21.46
CA GLY A 91 8.15 -0.35 -21.83
C GLY A 91 8.36 0.60 -20.65
N ARG A 92 8.19 0.14 -19.41
CA ARG A 92 8.38 0.99 -18.24
C ARG A 92 9.71 0.66 -17.53
N SER A 93 10.20 1.64 -16.78
CA SER A 93 11.46 1.49 -16.05
C SER A 93 11.29 0.67 -14.78
N ASN A 94 12.39 0.04 -14.34
CA ASN A 94 12.41 -0.80 -13.14
C ASN A 94 11.97 -0.10 -11.85
N PRO A 95 12.26 1.21 -11.61
CA PRO A 95 11.79 1.84 -10.38
C PRO A 95 10.29 1.79 -10.14
N LYS A 96 9.52 1.45 -11.18
CA LYS A 96 8.07 1.35 -11.06
C LYS A 96 7.57 -0.06 -10.77
N TRP A 97 8.47 -1.02 -10.52
CA TRP A 97 8.03 -2.43 -10.42
C TRP A 97 7.10 -2.68 -9.22
N GLU A 98 7.36 -2.03 -8.09
CA GLU A 98 6.49 -2.20 -6.92
C GLU A 98 5.12 -1.59 -7.14
N ASP A 99 5.08 -0.37 -7.68
CA ASP A 99 3.81 0.28 -8.04
C ASP A 99 3.08 -0.54 -9.09
N GLY A 100 3.82 -1.13 -10.03
CA GLY A 100 3.25 -2.00 -11.04
C GLY A 100 2.60 -3.25 -10.43
N LEU A 101 3.20 -3.83 -9.39
CA LEU A 101 2.61 -4.98 -8.71
C LEU A 101 1.35 -4.60 -7.94
N ILE A 102 1.32 -3.42 -7.32
CA ILE A 102 0.12 -2.93 -6.66
C ILE A 102 -0.97 -2.69 -7.69
N ALA A 103 -0.63 -2.03 -8.80
CA ALA A 103 -1.60 -1.80 -9.89
C ALA A 103 -2.13 -3.11 -10.47
N ALA A 104 -1.25 -4.09 -10.68
CA ALA A 104 -1.64 -5.40 -11.20
C ALA A 104 -2.60 -6.11 -10.24
N THR A 105 -2.31 -6.06 -8.95
CA THR A 105 -3.19 -6.65 -7.94
C THR A 105 -4.57 -6.00 -7.99
N ALA A 106 -4.61 -4.67 -8.07
CA ALA A 106 -5.85 -3.93 -8.15
C ALA A 106 -6.65 -4.30 -9.41
N ARG A 107 -5.98 -4.46 -10.54
CA ARG A 107 -6.66 -4.80 -11.80
C ARG A 107 -7.23 -6.20 -11.77
N VAL A 108 -6.45 -7.16 -11.28
CA VAL A 108 -6.91 -8.55 -11.21
C VAL A 108 -8.14 -8.68 -10.31
N HIS A 109 -8.16 -7.94 -9.21
CA HIS A 109 -9.24 -8.02 -8.23
C HIS A 109 -10.27 -6.89 -8.37
N ARG A 110 -10.11 -6.01 -9.36
CA ARG A 110 -11.04 -4.91 -9.67
C ARG A 110 -11.21 -3.96 -8.48
N LEU A 111 -10.09 -3.50 -7.94
CA LEU A 111 -10.07 -2.63 -6.77
C LEU A 111 -9.62 -1.22 -7.15
N VAL A 112 -10.03 -0.25 -6.35
CA VAL A 112 -9.53 1.12 -6.43
C VAL A 112 -8.25 1.21 -5.59
N VAL A 113 -7.18 1.74 -6.17
CA VAL A 113 -5.92 1.96 -5.44
C VAL A 113 -6.09 3.20 -4.56
N VAL A 114 -5.92 3.01 -3.25
CA VAL A 114 -5.98 4.12 -2.29
C VAL A 114 -4.55 4.50 -1.94
N THR A 115 -4.15 5.70 -2.31
CA THR A 115 -2.75 6.12 -2.22
C THR A 115 -2.65 7.63 -2.04
N ARG A 116 -1.62 8.05 -1.32
CA ARG A 116 -1.25 9.47 -1.24
C ARG A 116 -0.60 9.91 -2.55
N ASN A 117 0.10 9.00 -3.23
CA ASN A 117 0.92 9.32 -4.40
C ASN A 117 0.17 9.00 -5.69
N ILE A 118 -0.89 9.79 -5.96
CA ILE A 118 -1.73 9.61 -7.14
C ILE A 118 -0.90 9.58 -8.43
N LYS A 119 0.11 10.42 -8.51
CA LYS A 119 0.95 10.53 -9.72
C LYS A 119 1.69 9.24 -10.05
N ASP A 120 2.09 8.47 -9.02
CA ASP A 120 2.83 7.23 -9.24
C ASP A 120 2.01 6.19 -9.97
N PHE A 121 0.68 6.34 -9.97
CA PHE A 121 -0.23 5.39 -10.61
C PHE A 121 -0.91 5.94 -11.86
N GLU A 122 -0.62 7.20 -12.25
CA GLU A 122 -1.26 7.81 -13.41
C GLU A 122 -1.04 7.03 -14.69
N GLU A 123 0.13 6.42 -14.85
CA GLU A 123 0.46 5.68 -16.07
C GLU A 123 -0.14 4.28 -16.10
N PHE A 124 -0.76 3.83 -15.01
CA PHE A 124 -1.42 2.53 -14.97
C PHE A 124 -2.92 2.69 -15.11
N PRO A 125 -3.61 1.80 -15.86
CA PRO A 125 -5.06 1.90 -16.03
C PRO A 125 -5.82 1.38 -14.82
N VAL A 126 -5.73 2.09 -13.70
CA VAL A 126 -6.40 1.77 -12.44
C VAL A 126 -7.12 3.01 -11.92
N GLN A 127 -8.22 2.78 -11.20
CA GLN A 127 -8.88 3.86 -10.47
C GLN A 127 -8.07 4.15 -9.22
N ARG A 128 -8.01 5.43 -8.84
CA ARG A 128 -7.18 5.91 -7.74
C ARG A 128 -7.99 6.82 -6.84
N PHE A 129 -7.67 6.79 -5.55
CA PHE A 129 -8.30 7.66 -4.57
C PHE A 129 -7.26 8.07 -3.52
N ASN A 130 -7.20 9.36 -3.21
CA ASN A 130 -6.30 9.88 -2.19
C ASN A 130 -7.13 10.29 -0.97
N PRO A 131 -6.99 9.59 0.18
CA PRO A 131 -7.75 9.92 1.38
C PRO A 131 -7.17 11.08 2.18
N PHE A 132 -5.98 11.57 1.79
CA PHE A 132 -5.36 12.73 2.45
C PHE A 132 -6.05 14.01 2.01
N PRO A 133 -6.08 15.05 2.87
CA PRO A 133 -6.73 16.30 2.50
C PRO A 133 -6.04 16.98 1.33
N ILE A 134 -6.84 17.68 0.50
CA ILE A 134 -6.32 18.49 -0.59
C ILE A 134 -5.50 19.62 0.02
N GLY A 135 -4.36 19.92 -0.61
CA GLY A 135 -3.53 21.04 -0.17
C GLY A 135 -2.50 20.71 0.89
N THR A 136 -2.29 19.42 1.17
CA THR A 136 -1.24 18.98 2.10
C THR A 136 0.17 19.19 1.52
N GLY A 137 0.27 19.36 0.19
CA GLY A 137 1.55 19.57 -0.47
C GLY A 137 2.36 18.32 -0.73
N GLU A 138 1.88 17.16 -0.36
CA GLU A 138 2.63 15.92 -0.50
C GLU A 138 2.10 14.99 -1.57
N GLN A 139 1.19 15.44 -2.39
CA GLN A 139 0.63 14.60 -3.45
C GLN A 139 1.55 14.47 -4.64
N ASP A 140 2.59 15.18 -4.63
CA ASP A 140 3.49 15.23 -5.79
C ASP A 140 4.23 13.96 -6.01
#